data_b1bd3d7d3e2a21afefe8a6145ad0fd37
#
_entry.id   b1bd3d7d3e2a21afefe8a6145ad0fd37
#
_cell.length_a   1.000
_cell.length_b   1.000
_cell.length_c   1.000
_cell.angle_alpha   90.00
_cell.angle_beta   90.00
_cell.angle_gamma   90.00
#
_symmetry.space_group_name_H-M   'P 1'
#
loop_
_entity.id
_entity.type
_entity.pdbx_description
1 polymer ?
#
loop_
_entity_poly.entity_id
_entity_poly.type
_entity_poly.pdbx_seq_one_letter_code
_entity_poly.pdbx_strand_id
1 'polypeptide(L)'
;DVAIKGDFVTLKLRKAYPEDIQNGDLAASVDYPSIHSAQCFVLELTTFDMNRPLLPGTPFILFIGVKEQPARIKRLISFIDKGNTASKKKIRHLGSKQRAFVEIELIEVKRWIPLLTAHENDRLGRVVLRKDGRTIAAGKISEITQ
;
A
#
# COMPACT_ATOMS: atom_id res chain seq x y z
N ASP A 1 -0.32 1.58 34.54
CA ASP A 1 -0.38 0.58 33.49
C ASP A 1 0.49 1.00 32.31
N VAL A 2 1.25 0.06 31.77
CA VAL A 2 2.19 0.29 30.66
C VAL A 2 1.90 -0.71 29.56
N ALA A 3 1.86 -0.21 28.32
CA ALA A 3 1.74 -1.05 27.13
C ALA A 3 3.06 -1.07 26.37
N ILE A 4 3.41 -2.22 25.85
CA ILE A 4 4.61 -2.41 25.02
C ILE A 4 4.21 -2.85 23.62
N LYS A 5 5.16 -2.78 22.69
CA LYS A 5 4.97 -3.23 21.32
C LYS A 5 4.40 -4.64 21.26
N GLY A 6 3.31 -4.82 20.53
CA GLY A 6 2.63 -6.09 20.36
C GLY A 6 1.42 -6.30 21.28
N ASP A 7 1.22 -5.45 22.27
CA ASP A 7 0.08 -5.56 23.18
C ASP A 7 -1.21 -5.09 22.52
N PHE A 8 -2.30 -5.79 22.88
CA PHE A 8 -3.66 -5.31 22.58
C PHE A 8 -4.15 -4.53 23.79
N VAL A 9 -4.53 -3.28 23.56
CA VAL A 9 -4.92 -2.36 24.64
C VAL A 9 -6.22 -1.66 24.31
N THR A 10 -6.90 -1.18 25.37
CA THR A 10 -8.03 -0.29 25.23
C THR A 10 -7.57 1.11 25.63
N LEU A 11 -7.77 2.07 24.73
CA LEU A 11 -7.40 3.46 24.96
C LEU A 11 -8.65 4.29 25.22
N LYS A 12 -8.55 5.18 26.20
CA LYS A 12 -9.57 6.21 26.44
C LYS A 12 -9.05 7.54 25.87
N LEU A 13 -9.74 8.05 24.87
CA LEU A 13 -9.35 9.29 24.18
C LEU A 13 -10.17 10.48 24.70
N ARG A 14 -9.52 11.63 24.76
CA ARG A 14 -10.19 12.91 25.08
C ARG A 14 -10.35 13.72 23.80
N LYS A 15 -11.44 14.46 23.69
CA LYS A 15 -11.73 15.36 22.56
C LYS A 15 -11.75 14.64 21.21
N ALA A 16 -12.15 13.37 21.20
CA ALA A 16 -12.34 12.57 19.99
C ALA A 16 -13.78 12.04 19.97
N TYR A 17 -14.37 12.04 18.79
CA TYR A 17 -15.71 11.48 18.59
C TYR A 17 -15.62 10.08 17.98
N PRO A 18 -16.52 9.15 18.36
CA PRO A 18 -16.49 7.79 17.80
C PRO A 18 -16.54 7.75 16.28
N GLU A 19 -17.25 8.68 15.65
CA GLU A 19 -17.38 8.77 14.20
C GLU A 19 -16.09 9.20 13.49
N ASP A 20 -15.14 9.78 14.21
CA ASP A 20 -13.87 10.22 13.64
C ASP A 20 -12.84 9.08 13.52
N ILE A 21 -13.12 7.95 14.16
CA ILE A 21 -12.17 6.84 14.23
C ILE A 21 -12.80 5.58 13.63
N GLN A 22 -12.07 4.91 12.77
CA GLN A 22 -12.50 3.68 12.11
C GLN A 22 -11.46 2.57 12.28
N ASN A 23 -11.92 1.33 12.09
CA ASN A 23 -11.00 0.18 12.06
C ASN A 23 -9.93 0.39 10.99
N GLY A 24 -8.68 0.12 11.34
CA GLY A 24 -7.55 0.31 10.46
C GLY A 24 -6.90 1.68 10.53
N ASP A 25 -7.45 2.61 11.31
CA ASP A 25 -6.80 3.89 11.55
C ASP A 25 -5.53 3.68 12.39
N LEU A 26 -4.55 4.55 12.21
CA LEU A 26 -3.28 4.51 12.91
C LEU A 26 -3.15 5.72 13.83
N ALA A 27 -2.52 5.52 14.96
CA ALA A 27 -2.19 6.58 15.90
C ALA A 27 -0.68 6.75 15.98
N ALA A 28 -0.23 7.99 16.01
CA ALA A 28 1.19 8.32 16.16
C ALA A 28 1.35 9.48 17.13
N SER A 29 2.54 9.60 17.72
CA SER A 29 2.89 10.76 18.51
C SER A 29 2.90 12.02 17.63
N VAL A 30 2.40 13.12 18.18
CA VAL A 30 2.43 14.42 17.52
C VAL A 30 3.87 14.88 17.24
N ASP A 31 4.79 14.49 18.10
CA ASP A 31 6.21 14.86 17.97
C ASP A 31 6.94 14.05 16.89
N TYR A 32 6.40 12.92 16.49
CA TYR A 32 7.02 12.01 15.51
C TYR A 32 5.99 11.56 14.48
N PRO A 33 5.46 12.48 13.66
CA PRO A 33 4.44 12.14 12.67
C PRO A 33 5.08 11.39 11.50
N SER A 34 5.00 10.07 11.52
CA SER A 34 5.48 9.23 10.43
C SER A 34 4.35 8.72 9.53
N ILE A 35 3.10 9.00 9.88
CA ILE A 35 1.94 8.56 9.11
C ILE A 35 1.64 9.58 8.02
N HIS A 36 1.55 9.09 6.78
CA HIS A 36 1.28 9.91 5.61
C HIS A 36 -0.12 9.66 5.08
N SER A 37 -0.64 10.61 4.32
CA SER A 37 -1.78 10.42 3.45
C SER A 37 -1.40 10.92 2.06
N ALA A 38 -1.70 10.15 1.04
CA ALA A 38 -1.32 10.49 -0.32
C ALA A 38 -2.27 9.83 -1.31
N GLN A 39 -2.35 10.40 -2.50
CA GLN A 39 -3.10 9.82 -3.60
C GLN A 39 -2.24 8.89 -4.46
N CYS A 40 -0.97 9.17 -4.56
CA CYS A 40 -0.03 8.39 -5.38
C CYS A 40 1.15 7.89 -4.54
N PHE A 41 1.56 6.68 -4.79
CA PHE A 41 2.74 6.11 -4.14
C PHE A 41 3.29 4.94 -4.96
N VAL A 42 4.54 4.59 -4.69
CA VAL A 42 5.26 3.52 -5.38
C VAL A 42 5.21 2.25 -4.55
N LEU A 43 4.85 1.16 -5.22
CA LEU A 43 4.87 -0.18 -4.64
C LEU A 43 6.00 -1.00 -5.24
N GLU A 44 6.64 -1.79 -4.40
CA GLU A 44 7.45 -2.91 -4.82
C GLU A 44 6.55 -4.13 -4.83
N LEU A 45 6.20 -4.62 -6.02
CA LEU A 45 5.24 -5.71 -6.20
C LEU A 45 5.88 -6.99 -6.65
N THR A 46 5.32 -8.10 -6.17
CA THR A 46 5.48 -9.43 -6.75
C THR A 46 4.12 -9.89 -7.24
N THR A 47 4.01 -10.20 -8.53
CA THR A 47 2.76 -10.66 -9.11
C THR A 47 2.61 -12.18 -8.98
N PHE A 48 1.36 -12.61 -8.87
CA PHE A 48 0.96 -14.02 -8.89
C PHE A 48 0.43 -14.39 -10.26
N ASP A 49 -0.25 -15.52 -10.37
CA ASP A 49 -0.89 -15.89 -11.63
C ASP A 49 -2.05 -14.96 -11.95
N MET A 50 -2.05 -14.43 -13.15
CA MET A 50 -3.05 -13.50 -13.66
C MET A 50 -3.50 -13.91 -15.04
N ASN A 51 -4.80 -13.71 -15.36
CA ASN A 51 -5.33 -13.97 -16.70
C ASN A 51 -4.88 -12.92 -17.72
N ARG A 52 -4.63 -11.68 -17.25
CA ARG A 52 -4.23 -10.56 -18.09
C ARG A 52 -3.09 -9.80 -17.40
N PRO A 53 -2.12 -9.28 -18.16
CA PRO A 53 -1.06 -8.47 -17.57
C PRO A 53 -1.60 -7.13 -17.05
N LEU A 54 -0.87 -6.55 -16.11
CA LEU A 54 -1.14 -5.21 -15.62
C LEU A 54 -0.56 -4.17 -16.56
N LEU A 55 -1.38 -3.20 -16.91
CA LEU A 55 -1.04 -2.08 -17.78
C LEU A 55 -1.32 -0.77 -17.05
N PRO A 56 -0.70 0.36 -17.47
CA PRO A 56 -1.14 1.66 -16.99
C PRO A 56 -2.65 1.84 -17.17
N GLY A 57 -3.33 2.31 -16.15
CA GLY A 57 -4.78 2.46 -16.13
C GLY A 57 -5.56 1.26 -15.62
N THR A 58 -4.94 0.10 -15.46
CA THR A 58 -5.62 -1.10 -14.94
C THR A 58 -6.14 -0.85 -13.52
N PRO A 59 -7.47 -0.99 -13.29
CA PRO A 59 -8.05 -0.83 -11.96
C PRO A 59 -7.93 -2.11 -11.13
N PHE A 60 -7.88 -1.93 -9.82
CA PHE A 60 -7.86 -3.03 -8.85
C PHE A 60 -8.30 -2.52 -7.48
N ILE A 61 -8.47 -3.41 -6.52
CA ILE A 61 -8.71 -3.05 -5.13
C ILE A 61 -7.42 -3.28 -4.35
N LEU A 62 -6.95 -2.22 -3.70
CA LEU A 62 -5.79 -2.24 -2.83
C LEU A 62 -6.21 -2.54 -1.40
N PHE A 63 -5.55 -3.50 -0.78
CA PHE A 63 -5.74 -3.84 0.63
C PHE A 63 -4.51 -3.41 1.42
N ILE A 64 -4.74 -2.54 2.41
CA ILE A 64 -3.72 -2.08 3.35
C ILE A 64 -4.25 -2.37 4.75
N GLY A 65 -3.71 -3.40 5.40
CA GLY A 65 -4.27 -3.87 6.66
C GLY A 65 -5.72 -4.32 6.48
N VAL A 66 -6.62 -3.74 7.25
CA VAL A 66 -8.07 -4.03 7.15
C VAL A 66 -8.81 -3.08 6.22
N LYS A 67 -8.11 -2.10 5.64
CA LYS A 67 -8.72 -1.14 4.74
C LYS A 67 -8.60 -1.60 3.30
N GLU A 68 -9.65 -1.35 2.52
CA GLU A 68 -9.68 -1.57 1.07
C GLU A 68 -9.98 -0.27 0.35
N GLN A 69 -9.31 -0.06 -0.77
CA GLN A 69 -9.39 1.18 -1.51
C GLN A 69 -9.27 0.90 -3.02
N PRO A 70 -10.22 1.37 -3.84
CA PRO A 70 -10.07 1.34 -5.29
C PRO A 70 -8.83 2.14 -5.70
N ALA A 71 -8.08 1.56 -6.64
CA ALA A 71 -6.86 2.16 -7.15
C ALA A 71 -6.64 1.72 -8.60
N ARG A 72 -5.67 2.32 -9.24
CA ARG A 72 -5.27 1.93 -10.59
C ARG A 72 -3.75 2.04 -10.75
N ILE A 73 -3.22 1.32 -11.72
CA ILE A 73 -1.84 1.48 -12.12
C ILE A 73 -1.69 2.85 -12.78
N LYS A 74 -0.87 3.71 -12.21
CA LYS A 74 -0.54 5.01 -12.80
C LYS A 74 0.60 4.86 -13.80
N ARG A 75 1.65 4.15 -13.37
CA ARG A 75 2.86 3.99 -14.18
C ARG A 75 3.61 2.73 -13.76
N LEU A 76 4.09 1.99 -14.74
CA LEU A 76 5.04 0.90 -14.52
C LEU A 76 6.45 1.49 -14.57
N ILE A 77 7.22 1.34 -13.51
CA ILE A 77 8.51 2.01 -13.39
C ILE A 77 9.63 1.13 -13.92
N SER A 78 9.85 -0.01 -13.31
CA SER A 78 10.92 -0.94 -13.73
C SER A 78 10.71 -2.33 -13.16
N PHE A 79 11.25 -3.34 -13.85
CA PHE A 79 11.39 -4.66 -13.26
C PHE A 79 12.46 -4.62 -12.15
N ILE A 80 12.40 -5.58 -11.25
CA ILE A 80 13.42 -5.80 -10.23
C ILE A 80 14.13 -7.09 -10.56
N ASP A 81 15.44 -6.99 -10.79
CA ASP A 81 16.28 -8.15 -11.09
C ASP A 81 16.55 -9.00 -9.84
N LYS A 82 17.04 -10.23 -10.03
CA LYS A 82 17.35 -11.17 -8.95
C LYS A 82 18.28 -10.60 -7.88
N GLY A 83 19.10 -9.60 -8.22
CA GLY A 83 19.96 -8.88 -7.28
C GLY A 83 19.27 -7.75 -6.52
N ASN A 84 17.94 -7.66 -6.57
CA ASN A 84 17.14 -6.60 -5.95
C ASN A 84 17.43 -5.19 -6.50
N THR A 85 17.94 -5.10 -7.70
CA THR A 85 18.23 -3.84 -8.38
C THR A 85 17.20 -3.57 -9.48
N ALA A 86 16.90 -2.27 -9.70
CA ALA A 86 16.01 -1.87 -10.78
C ALA A 86 16.63 -2.21 -12.13
N SER A 87 15.85 -2.88 -12.99
CA SER A 87 16.27 -3.19 -14.35
C SER A 87 16.28 -1.94 -15.23
N LYS A 88 17.24 -1.86 -16.16
CA LYS A 88 17.30 -0.79 -17.16
C LYS A 88 16.34 -1.01 -18.33
N LYS A 89 15.71 -2.18 -18.43
CA LYS A 89 14.77 -2.48 -19.50
C LYS A 89 13.47 -1.71 -19.32
N LYS A 90 12.94 -1.17 -20.43
CA LYS A 90 11.65 -0.50 -20.41
C LYS A 90 10.54 -1.51 -20.18
N ILE A 91 9.69 -1.23 -19.18
CA ILE A 91 8.55 -2.06 -18.85
C ILE A 91 7.30 -1.49 -19.53
N ARG A 92 6.59 -2.33 -20.29
CA ARG A 92 5.35 -1.96 -20.98
C ARG A 92 4.13 -2.63 -20.36
N HIS A 93 4.32 -3.79 -19.77
CA HIS A 93 3.28 -4.54 -19.07
C HIS A 93 3.93 -5.38 -17.98
N LEU A 94 3.15 -5.74 -16.98
CA LEU A 94 3.59 -6.57 -15.88
C LEU A 94 2.75 -7.84 -15.87
N GLY A 95 3.40 -8.97 -16.21
CA GLY A 95 2.76 -10.27 -16.26
C GLY A 95 2.85 -11.04 -14.95
N SER A 96 2.52 -12.34 -15.01
CA SER A 96 2.54 -13.24 -13.86
C SER A 96 3.96 -13.53 -13.37
N LYS A 97 4.11 -13.72 -12.06
CA LYS A 97 5.35 -14.14 -11.41
C LYS A 97 6.55 -13.22 -11.71
N GLN A 98 6.31 -11.92 -11.70
CA GLN A 98 7.32 -10.89 -11.92
C GLN A 98 7.40 -9.95 -10.72
N ARG A 99 8.55 -9.33 -10.53
CA ARG A 99 8.77 -8.29 -9.52
C ARG A 99 9.03 -6.96 -10.21
N ALA A 100 8.40 -5.92 -9.73
CA ALA A 100 8.54 -4.60 -10.33
C ALA A 100 8.25 -3.48 -9.33
N PHE A 101 8.78 -2.30 -9.62
CA PHE A 101 8.33 -1.06 -9.03
C PHE A 101 7.20 -0.49 -9.87
N VAL A 102 6.11 -0.13 -9.22
CA VAL A 102 4.89 0.36 -9.86
C VAL A 102 4.37 1.56 -9.08
N GLU A 103 4.07 2.64 -9.77
CA GLU A 103 3.37 3.77 -9.16
C GLU A 103 1.87 3.56 -9.34
N ILE A 104 1.15 3.66 -8.25
CA ILE A 104 -0.31 3.55 -8.24
C ILE A 104 -0.96 4.86 -7.83
N GLU A 105 -2.23 5.00 -8.19
CA GLU A 105 -3.07 6.13 -7.83
C GLU A 105 -4.36 5.62 -7.21
N LEU A 106 -4.69 6.16 -6.04
CA LEU A 106 -5.97 5.89 -5.40
C LEU A 106 -7.08 6.63 -6.13
N ILE A 107 -8.21 5.95 -6.33
CA ILE A 107 -9.37 6.52 -7.00
C ILE A 107 -10.60 6.42 -6.10
N GLU A 108 -11.59 7.28 -6.33
CA GLU A 108 -12.84 7.29 -5.55
C GLU A 108 -12.58 7.37 -4.04
N VAL A 109 -11.63 8.20 -3.63
CA VAL A 109 -11.24 8.32 -2.23
C VAL A 109 -12.34 9.03 -1.45
N LYS A 110 -13.01 8.29 -0.56
CA LYS A 110 -14.02 8.86 0.35
C LYS A 110 -13.42 9.28 1.68
N ARG A 111 -12.37 8.60 2.10
CA ARG A 111 -11.64 8.87 3.33
C ARG A 111 -10.17 8.52 3.09
N TRP A 112 -9.28 9.41 3.49
CA TRP A 112 -7.85 9.18 3.35
C TRP A 112 -7.40 7.98 4.19
N ILE A 113 -6.53 7.16 3.60
CA ILE A 113 -5.97 5.99 4.24
C ILE A 113 -4.61 6.36 4.84
N PRO A 114 -4.34 5.97 6.09
CA PRO A 114 -3.03 6.18 6.66
C PRO A 114 -1.99 5.29 5.97
N LEU A 115 -0.87 5.88 5.56
CA LEU A 115 0.19 5.20 4.81
C LEU A 115 1.52 5.29 5.54
N LEU A 116 2.24 4.18 5.54
CA LEU A 116 3.63 4.08 5.98
C LEU A 116 4.42 3.30 4.94
N THR A 117 5.64 3.74 4.67
CA THR A 117 6.53 2.93 3.83
C THR A 117 7.00 1.70 4.62
N ALA A 118 7.39 0.65 3.89
CA ALA A 118 7.93 -0.55 4.52
C ALA A 118 9.24 -0.28 5.26
N HIS A 119 9.98 0.75 4.85
CA HIS A 119 11.18 1.19 5.55
C HIS A 119 10.84 1.79 6.92
N GLU A 120 9.75 2.55 7.01
CA GLU A 120 9.29 3.14 8.27
C GLU A 120 8.66 2.08 9.19
N ASN A 121 7.89 1.17 8.62
CA ASN A 121 7.28 0.06 9.34
C ASN A 121 7.00 -1.08 8.36
N ASP A 122 7.79 -2.15 8.44
CA ASP A 122 7.70 -3.28 7.50
C ASP A 122 6.30 -3.90 7.47
N ARG A 123 5.67 -4.03 8.61
CA ARG A 123 4.37 -4.68 8.74
C ARG A 123 3.23 -3.82 8.19
N LEU A 124 3.23 -2.52 8.54
CA LEU A 124 2.17 -1.60 8.13
C LEU A 124 2.34 -1.10 6.70
N GLY A 125 3.53 -1.25 6.13
CA GLY A 125 3.79 -0.89 4.73
C GLY A 125 3.45 -1.98 3.71
N ARG A 126 2.90 -3.11 4.15
CA ARG A 126 2.55 -4.21 3.24
C ARG A 126 1.18 -4.01 2.61
N VAL A 127 1.07 -4.42 1.37
CA VAL A 127 -0.16 -4.30 0.57
C VAL A 127 -0.46 -5.56 -0.21
N VAL A 128 -1.73 -5.72 -0.55
CA VAL A 128 -2.21 -6.79 -1.43
C VAL A 128 -3.12 -6.16 -2.49
N LEU A 129 -2.97 -6.61 -3.73
CA LEU A 129 -3.81 -6.19 -4.84
C LEU A 129 -4.76 -7.31 -5.22
N ARG A 130 -6.04 -6.98 -5.33
CA ARG A 130 -7.06 -7.93 -5.78
C ARG A 130 -7.82 -7.37 -6.97
N LYS A 131 -8.13 -8.26 -7.90
CA LYS A 131 -8.91 -7.94 -9.09
C LYS A 131 -9.78 -9.13 -9.44
N ASP A 132 -11.07 -8.87 -9.74
CA ASP A 132 -12.04 -9.91 -10.11
C ASP A 132 -12.11 -11.05 -9.08
N GLY A 133 -12.07 -10.69 -7.79
CA GLY A 133 -12.15 -11.66 -6.70
C GLY A 133 -10.89 -12.49 -6.46
N ARG A 134 -9.78 -12.17 -7.11
CA ARG A 134 -8.52 -12.91 -6.98
C ARG A 134 -7.40 -11.99 -6.50
N THR A 135 -6.51 -12.54 -5.67
CA THR A 135 -5.27 -11.86 -5.31
C THR A 135 -4.30 -11.98 -6.48
N ILE A 136 -3.95 -10.83 -7.07
CA ILE A 136 -3.09 -10.77 -8.25
C ILE A 136 -1.65 -10.37 -7.95
N ALA A 137 -1.43 -9.67 -6.83
CA ALA A 137 -0.09 -9.24 -6.45
C ALA A 137 -0.05 -8.95 -4.95
N ALA A 138 1.15 -8.97 -4.41
CA ALA A 138 1.43 -8.53 -3.05
C ALA A 138 2.75 -7.76 -3.05
N GLY A 139 2.92 -6.90 -2.08
CA GLY A 139 4.15 -6.13 -2.00
C GLY A 139 4.16 -5.18 -0.82
N LYS A 140 4.92 -4.12 -0.98
CA LYS A 140 5.11 -3.14 0.07
C LYS A 140 5.22 -1.73 -0.50
N ILE A 141 4.85 -0.75 0.31
CA ILE A 141 4.98 0.66 -0.05
C ILE A 141 6.45 1.03 0.03
N SER A 142 7.03 1.39 -1.11
CA SER A 142 8.43 1.75 -1.22
C SER A 142 8.64 3.26 -1.02
N GLU A 143 7.78 4.07 -1.63
CA GLU A 143 7.92 5.52 -1.63
C GLU A 143 6.54 6.17 -1.77
N ILE A 144 6.34 7.28 -1.08
CA ILE A 144 5.11 8.08 -1.19
C ILE A 144 5.43 9.30 -2.04
N THR A 145 4.71 9.44 -3.16
CA THR A 145 5.01 10.46 -4.17
C THR A 145 4.08 11.68 -4.12
N GLN A 146 2.81 11.49 -3.81
CA GLN A 146 1.84 12.60 -3.70
C GLN A 146 0.71 12.27 -2.73
#